data_da7e5034c09b3d7648bce7c92759cce2
#
_entry.id   da7e5034c09b3d7648bce7c92759cce2
#
_cell.length_a   1.000
_cell.length_b   1.000
_cell.length_c   1.000
_cell.angle_alpha   90.00
_cell.angle_beta   90.00
_cell.angle_gamma   90.00
#
_symmetry.space_group_name_H-M   'P 1'
#
loop_
_entity.id
_entity.type
_entity.pdbx_description
1 polymer ?
#
loop_
_entity_poly.entity_id
_entity_poly.type
_entity_poly.pdbx_seq_one_letter_code
_entity_poly.pdbx_strand_id
1 'polypeptide(L)'
;MGNGKPVLLSGIQPSGQLCIGNYLGALKNWVKLQDSHDSIFLVVDMHALTVKQTPAKLRQRCLSYVAQYISCGINPEKNTIVIQSHVPQHAELMWILNTVTYMGELNRM
;
A
#
# COMPACT_ATOMS: atom_id res chain seq x y z
N MET A 1 -9.22 4.63 14.98
CA MET A 1 -8.01 5.45 15.19
C MET A 1 -8.16 6.19 16.52
N GLY A 2 -7.21 6.09 17.42
CA GLY A 2 -7.25 6.86 18.68
C GLY A 2 -7.05 6.11 19.98
N ASN A 3 -6.67 4.84 19.98
CA ASN A 3 -6.44 4.07 21.22
C ASN A 3 -5.02 4.25 21.80
N GLY A 4 -4.32 5.33 21.46
CA GLY A 4 -2.94 5.57 21.93
C GLY A 4 -1.87 4.66 21.34
N LYS A 5 -2.23 3.76 20.39
CA LYS A 5 -1.26 2.93 19.67
C LYS A 5 -0.56 3.75 18.58
N PRO A 6 0.71 3.50 18.32
CA PRO A 6 1.40 4.11 17.17
C PRO A 6 0.74 3.67 15.86
N VAL A 7 0.71 4.58 14.87
CA VAL A 7 0.16 4.29 13.54
C VAL A 7 1.24 3.66 12.66
N LEU A 8 0.90 2.54 12.02
CA LEU A 8 1.75 1.89 11.01
C LEU A 8 1.09 2.03 9.63
N LEU A 9 1.76 2.70 8.71
CA LEU A 9 1.37 2.79 7.31
C LEU A 9 2.40 2.06 6.45
N SER A 10 1.96 1.08 5.69
CA SER A 10 2.84 0.34 4.77
C SER A 10 2.06 -0.19 3.57
N GLY A 11 2.75 -0.50 2.46
CA GLY A 11 2.09 -0.99 1.27
C GLY A 11 3.01 -1.75 0.33
N ILE A 12 2.40 -2.55 -0.54
CA ILE A 12 3.10 -3.29 -1.59
C ILE A 12 2.50 -2.94 -2.95
N GLN A 13 3.38 -2.73 -3.93
CA GLN A 13 3.00 -2.43 -5.30
C GLN A 13 2.55 -3.70 -6.03
N PRO A 14 1.36 -3.71 -6.64
CA PRO A 14 0.82 -4.87 -7.36
C PRO A 14 1.39 -4.97 -8.79
N SER A 15 2.72 -4.96 -8.92
CA SER A 15 3.44 -5.00 -10.21
C SER A 15 3.57 -6.40 -10.80
N GLY A 16 3.40 -7.45 -9.98
CA GLY A 16 3.53 -8.85 -10.39
C GLY A 16 2.76 -9.80 -9.48
N GLN A 17 3.27 -10.99 -9.26
CA GLN A 17 2.81 -11.89 -8.21
C GLN A 17 3.63 -11.64 -6.94
N LEU A 18 2.99 -11.75 -5.77
CA LEU A 18 3.73 -11.75 -4.51
C LEU A 18 4.70 -12.92 -4.48
N CYS A 19 5.94 -12.64 -4.11
CA CYS A 19 6.98 -13.63 -3.97
C CYS A 19 7.40 -13.78 -2.50
N ILE A 20 8.23 -14.78 -2.23
CA ILE A 20 8.73 -15.05 -0.88
C ILE A 20 9.48 -13.86 -0.26
N GLY A 21 10.11 -13.02 -1.09
CA GLY A 21 10.78 -11.79 -0.64
C GLY A 21 9.78 -10.77 -0.07
N ASN A 22 8.62 -10.61 -0.71
CA ASN A 22 7.55 -9.74 -0.19
C ASN A 22 6.99 -10.28 1.13
N TYR A 23 6.83 -11.60 1.24
CA TYR A 23 6.38 -12.23 2.47
C TYR A 23 7.35 -12.02 3.62
N LEU A 24 8.63 -12.36 3.42
CA LEU A 24 9.64 -12.24 4.47
C LEU A 24 9.99 -10.78 4.81
N GLY A 25 10.04 -9.91 3.82
CA GLY A 25 10.43 -8.51 3.98
C GLY A 25 9.32 -7.61 4.54
N ALA A 26 8.07 -7.91 4.24
CA ALA A 26 6.94 -7.06 4.62
C ALA A 26 5.86 -7.83 5.40
N LEU A 27 5.16 -8.77 4.77
CA LEU A 27 3.94 -9.37 5.34
C LEU A 27 4.16 -10.05 6.69
N LYS A 28 5.24 -10.80 6.84
CA LYS A 28 5.60 -11.45 8.10
C LYS A 28 5.79 -10.44 9.25
N ASN A 29 6.34 -9.27 8.95
CA ASN A 29 6.52 -8.21 9.93
C ASN A 29 5.19 -7.50 10.24
N TRP A 30 4.36 -7.28 9.23
CA TRP A 30 3.03 -6.69 9.41
C TRP A 30 2.16 -7.54 10.34
N VAL A 31 2.16 -8.87 10.15
CA VAL A 31 1.42 -9.80 11.02
C VAL A 31 1.88 -9.69 12.49
N LYS A 32 3.17 -9.48 12.73
CA LYS A 32 3.68 -9.29 14.09
C LYS A 32 3.30 -7.95 14.71
N LEU A 33 3.20 -6.91 13.89
CA LEU A 33 2.96 -5.53 14.35
C LEU A 33 1.49 -5.18 14.46
N GLN A 34 0.60 -5.92 13.78
CA GLN A 34 -0.83 -5.60 13.69
C GLN A 34 -1.56 -5.53 15.03
N ASP A 35 -1.10 -6.19 16.08
CA ASP A 35 -1.74 -6.15 17.40
C ASP A 35 -1.22 -4.98 18.26
N SER A 36 -0.04 -4.47 17.97
CA SER A 36 0.61 -3.39 18.73
C SER A 36 0.43 -2.00 18.09
N HIS A 37 -0.01 -1.93 16.84
CA HIS A 37 -0.15 -0.70 16.07
C HIS A 37 -1.56 -0.56 15.49
N ASP A 38 -2.00 0.67 15.28
CA ASP A 38 -3.13 0.98 14.39
C ASP A 38 -2.61 0.91 12.97
N SER A 39 -2.87 -0.22 12.29
CA SER A 39 -2.20 -0.53 11.02
C SER A 39 -3.09 -0.26 9.81
N ILE A 40 -2.50 0.41 8.82
CA ILE A 40 -3.09 0.66 7.50
C ILE A 40 -2.19 0.02 6.46
N PHE A 41 -2.69 -1.02 5.79
CA PHE A 41 -1.97 -1.75 4.75
C PHE A 41 -2.53 -1.42 3.37
N LEU A 42 -1.69 -0.87 2.50
CA LEU A 42 -2.10 -0.44 1.17
C LEU A 42 -1.67 -1.43 0.09
N VAL A 43 -2.56 -1.63 -0.87
CA VAL A 43 -2.19 -2.07 -2.21
C VAL A 43 -1.97 -0.80 -3.03
N VAL A 44 -0.69 -0.47 -3.31
CA VAL A 44 -0.34 0.81 -3.94
C VAL A 44 -0.41 0.71 -5.48
N ASP A 45 -1.61 0.58 -5.98
CA ASP A 45 -1.90 0.42 -7.41
C ASP A 45 -1.54 1.66 -8.24
N MET A 46 -1.59 2.84 -7.66
CA MET A 46 -1.15 4.07 -8.33
C MET A 46 0.36 4.06 -8.61
N HIS A 47 1.18 3.46 -7.74
CA HIS A 47 2.61 3.28 -7.99
C HIS A 47 2.85 2.29 -9.14
N ALA A 48 1.96 1.31 -9.34
CA ALA A 48 2.07 0.36 -10.45
C ALA A 48 1.92 1.04 -11.82
N LEU A 49 1.27 2.21 -11.89
CA LEU A 49 1.07 2.97 -13.12
C LEU A 49 2.35 3.61 -13.68
N THR A 50 3.43 3.62 -12.90
CA THR A 50 4.75 4.09 -13.38
C THR A 50 5.34 3.20 -14.47
N VAL A 51 4.81 1.97 -14.60
CA VAL A 51 5.08 1.06 -15.71
C VAL A 51 3.77 0.68 -16.40
N LYS A 52 3.85 0.38 -17.72
CA LYS A 52 2.67 0.07 -18.52
C LYS A 52 1.91 -1.12 -17.93
N GLN A 53 0.64 -0.93 -17.62
CA GLN A 53 -0.26 -1.94 -17.06
C GLN A 53 -1.45 -2.19 -18.01
N THR A 54 -1.95 -3.42 -18.00
CA THR A 54 -3.26 -3.74 -18.58
C THR A 54 -4.32 -3.53 -17.50
N PRO A 55 -5.31 -2.62 -17.68
CA PRO A 55 -6.25 -2.24 -16.61
C PRO A 55 -6.97 -3.43 -15.96
N ALA A 56 -7.47 -4.36 -16.76
CA ALA A 56 -8.16 -5.55 -16.26
C ALA A 56 -7.23 -6.42 -15.38
N LYS A 57 -5.97 -6.60 -15.81
CA LYS A 57 -4.98 -7.37 -15.03
C LYS A 57 -4.58 -6.64 -13.74
N LEU A 58 -4.44 -5.33 -13.78
CA LEU A 58 -4.12 -4.55 -12.58
C LEU A 58 -5.23 -4.67 -11.53
N ARG A 59 -6.49 -4.52 -11.93
CA ARG A 59 -7.65 -4.69 -11.04
C ARG A 59 -7.67 -6.08 -10.40
N GLN A 60 -7.47 -7.13 -11.19
CA GLN A 60 -7.43 -8.50 -10.70
C GLN A 60 -6.27 -8.71 -9.71
N ARG A 61 -5.10 -8.13 -9.99
CA ARG A 61 -3.95 -8.18 -9.08
C ARG A 61 -4.23 -7.49 -7.75
N CYS A 62 -4.85 -6.31 -7.75
CA CYS A 62 -5.20 -5.62 -6.51
C CYS A 62 -6.06 -6.49 -5.60
N LEU A 63 -7.09 -7.14 -6.15
CA LEU A 63 -7.94 -8.06 -5.38
C LEU A 63 -7.16 -9.30 -4.89
N SER A 64 -6.28 -9.83 -5.74
CA SER A 64 -5.41 -10.95 -5.37
C SER A 64 -4.46 -10.59 -4.24
N TYR A 65 -3.90 -9.36 -4.23
CA TYR A 65 -3.03 -8.89 -3.16
C TYR A 65 -3.77 -8.76 -1.83
N VAL A 66 -4.98 -8.20 -1.85
CA VAL A 66 -5.84 -8.13 -0.65
C VAL A 66 -6.11 -9.54 -0.09
N ALA A 67 -6.47 -10.49 -0.96
CA ALA A 67 -6.70 -11.87 -0.56
C ALA A 67 -5.43 -12.52 0.03
N GLN A 68 -4.26 -12.24 -0.55
CA GLN A 68 -2.99 -12.75 -0.06
C GLN A 68 -2.58 -12.12 1.29
N TYR A 69 -2.84 -10.82 1.52
CA TYR A 69 -2.63 -10.19 2.83
C TYR A 69 -3.42 -10.93 3.92
N ILE A 70 -4.70 -11.18 3.67
CA ILE A 70 -5.58 -11.89 4.61
C ILE A 70 -5.08 -13.33 4.82
N SER A 71 -4.73 -14.03 3.74
CA SER A 71 -4.22 -15.41 3.79
C SER A 71 -2.89 -15.54 4.54
N CYS A 72 -2.06 -14.48 4.52
CA CYS A 72 -0.82 -14.42 5.26
C CYS A 72 -1.00 -14.08 6.75
N GLY A 73 -2.23 -13.79 7.19
CA GLY A 73 -2.56 -13.57 8.60
C GLY A 73 -2.88 -12.13 9.00
N ILE A 74 -3.03 -11.21 8.04
CA ILE A 74 -3.55 -9.87 8.34
C ILE A 74 -5.04 -9.98 8.65
N ASN A 75 -5.45 -9.52 9.83
CA ASN A 75 -6.84 -9.53 10.26
C ASN A 75 -7.56 -8.25 9.80
N PRO A 76 -8.51 -8.31 8.85
CA PRO A 76 -9.22 -7.14 8.34
C PRO A 76 -10.20 -6.51 9.34
N GLU A 77 -10.59 -7.23 10.41
CA GLU A 77 -11.45 -6.67 11.45
C GLU A 77 -10.70 -5.75 12.42
N LYS A 78 -9.38 -5.94 12.54
CA LYS A 78 -8.51 -5.17 13.44
C LYS A 78 -7.70 -4.10 12.70
N ASN A 79 -7.47 -4.28 11.41
CA ASN A 79 -6.58 -3.45 10.60
C ASN A 79 -7.30 -2.92 9.36
N THR A 80 -6.88 -1.79 8.86
CA THR A 80 -7.41 -1.21 7.64
C THR A 80 -6.61 -1.72 6.44
N ILE A 81 -7.28 -2.34 5.46
CA ILE A 81 -6.69 -2.70 4.17
C ILE A 81 -7.30 -1.80 3.10
N VAL A 82 -6.46 -1.12 2.31
CA VAL A 82 -6.89 -0.10 1.35
C VAL A 82 -6.24 -0.34 -0.01
N ILE A 83 -7.01 -0.21 -1.08
CA ILE A 83 -6.47 0.00 -2.44
C ILE A 83 -6.30 1.50 -2.61
N GLN A 84 -5.09 1.96 -2.91
CA GLN A 84 -4.71 3.37 -2.90
C GLN A 84 -5.59 4.24 -3.80
N SER A 85 -5.96 3.77 -4.99
CA SER A 85 -6.82 4.50 -5.92
C SER A 85 -8.25 4.71 -5.41
N HIS A 86 -8.68 4.01 -4.37
CA HIS A 86 -9.99 4.22 -3.74
C HIS A 86 -9.99 5.42 -2.77
N VAL A 87 -8.84 6.06 -2.57
CA VAL A 87 -8.68 7.28 -1.75
C VAL A 87 -8.22 8.42 -2.67
N PRO A 88 -9.13 9.13 -3.34
CA PRO A 88 -8.78 10.17 -4.33
C PRO A 88 -7.92 11.29 -3.75
N GLN A 89 -7.99 11.53 -2.45
CA GLN A 89 -7.21 12.54 -1.74
C GLN A 89 -5.70 12.33 -1.87
N HIS A 90 -5.23 11.09 -2.08
CA HIS A 90 -3.81 10.83 -2.37
C HIS A 90 -3.35 11.50 -3.67
N ALA A 91 -4.16 11.42 -4.73
CA ALA A 91 -3.85 12.06 -6.01
C ALA A 91 -4.01 13.59 -5.94
N GLU A 92 -5.03 14.07 -5.23
CA GLU A 92 -5.27 15.50 -5.02
C GLU A 92 -4.10 16.15 -4.27
N LEU A 93 -3.68 15.55 -3.16
CA LEU A 93 -2.55 16.06 -2.39
C LEU A 93 -1.25 16.01 -3.20
N MET A 94 -1.03 14.92 -3.93
CA MET A 94 0.14 14.80 -4.82
C MET A 94 0.16 15.97 -5.83
N TRP A 95 -0.98 16.29 -6.45
CA TRP A 95 -1.07 17.42 -7.40
C TRP A 95 -0.71 18.75 -6.74
N ILE A 96 -1.26 19.02 -5.54
CA ILE A 96 -0.94 20.23 -4.79
C ILE A 96 0.56 20.30 -4.48
N LEU A 97 1.14 19.22 -3.99
CA LEU A 97 2.57 19.15 -3.67
C LEU A 97 3.46 19.36 -4.90
N ASN A 98 3.05 18.84 -6.07
CA ASN A 98 3.77 19.04 -7.33
C ASN A 98 3.84 20.51 -7.74
N THR A 99 2.88 21.34 -7.35
CA THR A 99 2.90 22.79 -7.69
C THR A 99 3.96 23.57 -6.93
N VAL A 100 4.44 23.05 -5.81
CA VAL A 100 5.42 23.69 -4.92
C VAL A 100 6.76 22.93 -4.84
N THR A 101 6.88 21.79 -5.49
CA THR A 101 8.08 20.95 -5.47
C THR A 101 8.95 21.20 -6.70
N TYR A 102 10.24 21.42 -6.49
CA TYR A 102 11.20 21.67 -7.57
C TYR A 102 11.76 20.35 -8.12
N MET A 103 11.91 20.28 -9.46
CA MET A 103 12.49 19.11 -10.14
C MET A 103 13.89 18.76 -9.62
N GLY A 104 14.69 19.76 -9.24
CA GLY A 104 16.03 19.55 -8.68
C GLY A 104 16.02 18.83 -7.33
N GLU A 105 14.93 18.90 -6.58
CA GLU A 105 14.74 18.15 -5.33
C GLU A 105 14.32 16.71 -5.63
N LEU A 106 13.36 16.52 -6.54
CA LEU A 106 12.89 15.20 -6.96
C LEU A 106 14.01 14.34 -7.55
N ASN A 107 14.92 14.93 -8.32
CA ASN A 107 16.04 14.21 -8.92
C ASN A 107 17.10 13.74 -7.90
N ARG A 108 17.01 14.15 -6.64
CA ARG A 108 17.92 13.73 -5.56
C ARG A 108 17.31 12.69 -4.62
N MET A 109 16.05 12.35 -4.84
CA MET A 109 15.32 11.30 -4.12
C MET A 109 15.52 9.98 -4.84
#